data_42554e86214d018ea475bcd2a5db7f23
#
_entry.id   42554e86214d018ea475bcd2a5db7f23
#
_cell.length_a   1.000
_cell.length_b   1.000
_cell.length_c   1.000
_cell.angle_alpha   90.00
_cell.angle_beta   90.00
_cell.angle_gamma   90.00
#
_symmetry.space_group_name_H-M   'P 1'
#
loop_
_entity.id
_entity.type
_entity.pdbx_description
1 polymer ?
#
loop_
_entity_poly.entity_id
_entity_poly.type
_entity_poly.pdbx_seq_one_letter_code
_entity_poly.pdbx_strand_id
1 'polypeptide(L)'
;MKTLLKIVGVIFVLLIALVVAAPFLIPTDAIFNKVSEQVEQTTGRSLTINGDKKLSVFPSLKLELNDVHFANMQTGSQKDMASMQQLAIRIPWMSLFGGDFKLDKFVINEPTILLETDKNGKANWQLF
;
A
#
# COMPACT_ATOMS: atom_id res chain seq x y z
N MET A 1 9.94 11.74 43.78
CA MET A 1 10.73 11.10 42.73
C MET A 1 10.24 9.72 42.35
N LYS A 2 10.01 8.84 43.35
CA LYS A 2 9.51 7.50 43.03
C LYS A 2 8.15 7.50 42.35
N THR A 3 7.24 8.40 42.77
CA THR A 3 5.93 8.53 42.13
C THR A 3 6.04 9.03 40.71
N LEU A 4 6.92 9.98 40.46
CA LEU A 4 7.15 10.51 39.10
C LEU A 4 7.70 9.44 38.14
N LEU A 5 8.65 8.63 38.64
CA LEU A 5 9.20 7.51 37.90
C LEU A 5 8.14 6.47 37.52
N LYS A 6 7.23 6.17 38.48
CA LYS A 6 6.13 5.24 38.23
C LYS A 6 5.16 5.80 37.16
N ILE A 7 4.83 7.08 37.26
CA ILE A 7 3.93 7.71 36.29
C ILE A 7 4.57 7.70 34.89
N VAL A 8 5.84 8.07 34.78
CA VAL A 8 6.56 8.06 33.50
C VAL A 8 6.62 6.64 32.94
N GLY A 9 6.90 5.63 33.79
CA GLY A 9 6.92 4.23 33.39
C GLY A 9 5.58 3.74 32.88
N VAL A 10 4.49 4.10 33.54
CA VAL A 10 3.13 3.72 33.11
C VAL A 10 2.79 4.35 31.79
N ILE A 11 3.10 5.64 31.61
CA ILE A 11 2.86 6.34 30.33
C ILE A 11 3.64 5.67 29.20
N PHE A 12 4.90 5.33 29.46
CA PHE A 12 5.75 4.67 28.48
C PHE A 12 5.20 3.30 28.05
N VAL A 13 4.74 2.50 29.03
CA VAL A 13 4.13 1.20 28.74
C VAL A 13 2.84 1.36 27.94
N LEU A 14 2.02 2.36 28.27
CA LEU A 14 0.78 2.62 27.54
C LEU A 14 1.05 3.05 26.12
N LEU A 15 2.09 3.85 25.89
CA LEU A 15 2.48 4.26 24.54
C LEU A 15 2.95 3.07 23.70
N ILE A 16 3.76 2.18 24.30
CA ILE A 16 4.19 0.97 23.61
C ILE A 16 3.00 0.07 23.29
N ALA A 17 2.09 -0.11 24.24
CA ALA A 17 0.87 -0.90 24.03
C ALA A 17 0.02 -0.33 22.90
N LEU A 18 -0.09 1.01 22.82
CA LEU A 18 -0.84 1.66 21.78
C LEU A 18 -0.20 1.43 20.40
N VAL A 19 1.12 1.56 20.30
CA VAL A 19 1.85 1.33 19.06
C VAL A 19 1.70 -0.12 18.60
N VAL A 20 1.80 -1.08 19.53
CA VAL A 20 1.64 -2.51 19.21
C VAL A 20 0.20 -2.83 18.80
N ALA A 21 -0.78 -2.24 19.47
CA ALA A 21 -2.19 -2.50 19.23
C ALA A 21 -2.74 -1.74 18.00
N ALA A 22 -2.13 -0.62 17.60
CA ALA A 22 -2.64 0.22 16.53
C ALA A 22 -2.91 -0.53 15.22
N PRO A 23 -2.03 -1.43 14.74
CA PRO A 23 -2.30 -2.18 13.52
C PRO A 23 -3.54 -3.06 13.59
N PHE A 24 -3.91 -3.51 14.79
CA PHE A 24 -5.10 -4.33 15.00
C PHE A 24 -6.37 -3.49 15.15
N LEU A 25 -6.23 -2.22 15.51
CA LEU A 25 -7.34 -1.29 15.70
C LEU A 25 -7.72 -0.56 14.42
N ILE A 26 -6.74 -0.35 13.53
CA ILE A 26 -6.98 0.33 12.25
C ILE A 26 -7.54 -0.69 11.26
N PRO A 27 -8.74 -0.47 10.71
CA PRO A 27 -9.27 -1.36 9.69
C PRO A 27 -8.38 -1.32 8.45
N THR A 28 -7.79 -2.46 8.11
CA THR A 28 -6.91 -2.59 6.95
C THR A 28 -7.63 -2.18 5.66
N ASP A 29 -8.89 -2.60 5.53
CA ASP A 29 -9.70 -2.29 4.35
C ASP A 29 -9.91 -0.78 4.17
N ALA A 30 -10.07 -0.03 5.25
CA ALA A 30 -10.24 1.42 5.16
C ALA A 30 -8.99 2.09 4.57
N ILE A 31 -7.79 1.64 4.97
CA ILE A 31 -6.53 2.15 4.44
C ILE A 31 -6.42 1.84 2.95
N PHE A 32 -6.71 0.61 2.55
CA PHE A 32 -6.61 0.20 1.16
C PHE A 32 -7.66 0.86 0.28
N ASN A 33 -8.88 1.05 0.79
CA ASN A 33 -9.91 1.77 0.06
C ASN A 33 -9.49 3.21 -0.21
N LYS A 34 -8.84 3.85 0.75
CA LYS A 34 -8.35 5.21 0.58
C LYS A 34 -7.21 5.28 -0.44
N VAL A 35 -6.29 4.32 -0.42
CA VAL A 35 -5.22 4.23 -1.41
C VAL A 35 -5.80 4.00 -2.80
N SER A 36 -6.75 3.08 -2.94
CA SER A 36 -7.41 2.78 -4.21
C SER A 36 -8.13 4.00 -4.76
N GLU A 37 -8.83 4.74 -3.89
CA GLU A 37 -9.52 5.97 -4.27
C GLU A 37 -8.53 7.03 -4.77
N GLN A 38 -7.41 7.18 -4.08
CA GLN A 38 -6.37 8.13 -4.47
C GLN A 38 -5.75 7.77 -5.82
N VAL A 39 -5.50 6.48 -6.06
CA VAL A 39 -4.99 5.99 -7.35
C VAL A 39 -6.01 6.30 -8.45
N GLU A 40 -7.28 6.04 -8.22
CA GLU A 40 -8.32 6.33 -9.21
C GLU A 40 -8.43 7.81 -9.52
N GLN A 41 -8.36 8.68 -8.51
CA GLN A 41 -8.40 10.13 -8.71
C GLN A 41 -7.19 10.65 -9.48
N THR A 42 -6.02 10.06 -9.25
CA THR A 42 -4.77 10.49 -9.88
C THR A 42 -4.62 9.97 -11.30
N THR A 43 -5.00 8.71 -11.55
CA THR A 43 -4.77 8.03 -12.83
C THR A 43 -6.02 7.88 -13.67
N GLY A 44 -7.21 8.04 -13.09
CA GLY A 44 -8.48 7.74 -13.75
C GLY A 44 -8.74 6.25 -13.90
N ARG A 45 -7.96 5.39 -13.26
CA ARG A 45 -8.06 3.94 -13.36
C ARG A 45 -8.27 3.30 -11.99
N SER A 46 -9.11 2.29 -11.92
CA SER A 46 -9.40 1.58 -10.68
C SER A 46 -8.29 0.61 -10.32
N LEU A 47 -7.94 0.59 -9.04
CA LEU A 47 -7.06 -0.42 -8.46
C LEU A 47 -7.93 -1.37 -7.64
N THR A 48 -7.90 -2.66 -7.97
CA THR A 48 -8.69 -3.68 -7.31
C THR A 48 -7.78 -4.73 -6.69
N ILE A 49 -8.05 -5.08 -5.44
CA ILE A 49 -7.31 -6.11 -4.72
C ILE A 49 -8.32 -7.17 -4.30
N ASN A 50 -8.32 -8.33 -4.97
CA ASN A 50 -9.29 -9.39 -4.76
C ASN A 50 -8.84 -10.42 -3.73
N GLY A 51 -7.53 -10.49 -3.46
CA GLY A 51 -6.98 -11.42 -2.49
C GLY A 51 -6.74 -10.79 -1.12
N ASP A 52 -5.96 -11.48 -0.32
CA ASP A 52 -5.66 -11.04 1.04
C ASP A 52 -4.77 -9.80 1.06
N LYS A 53 -5.00 -8.97 2.05
CA LYS A 53 -4.20 -7.78 2.34
C LYS A 53 -3.58 -7.95 3.70
N LYS A 54 -2.26 -7.79 3.80
CA LYS A 54 -1.54 -7.91 5.06
C LYS A 54 -0.70 -6.67 5.29
N LEU A 55 -0.80 -6.13 6.48
CA LEU A 55 0.01 -5.00 6.91
C LEU A 55 0.78 -5.40 8.15
N SER A 56 2.10 -5.29 8.09
CA SER A 56 2.99 -5.52 9.22
C SER A 56 3.73 -4.22 9.52
N VAL A 57 3.96 -3.94 10.80
CA VAL A 57 4.59 -2.69 11.25
C VAL A 57 5.94 -2.92 11.93
N PHE A 58 6.29 -4.16 12.17
CA PHE A 58 7.55 -4.49 12.84
C PHE A 58 8.21 -5.70 12.15
N PRO A 59 9.52 -5.67 11.95
CA PRO A 59 10.51 -4.61 12.28
C PRO A 59 10.48 -3.40 11.34
N SER A 60 9.81 -3.50 10.20
CA SER A 60 9.61 -2.41 9.26
C SER A 60 8.18 -2.41 8.77
N LEU A 61 7.77 -1.34 8.11
CA LEU A 61 6.44 -1.28 7.51
C LEU A 61 6.44 -2.19 6.27
N LYS A 62 5.60 -3.21 6.29
CA LYS A 62 5.48 -4.16 5.18
C LYS A 62 4.03 -4.28 4.75
N LEU A 63 3.80 -4.13 3.46
CA LEU A 63 2.49 -4.24 2.85
C LEU A 63 2.51 -5.39 1.85
N GLU A 64 1.61 -6.36 2.04
CA GLU A 64 1.43 -7.48 1.12
C GLU A 64 0.02 -7.46 0.55
N LEU A 65 -0.07 -7.43 -0.76
CA LEU A 65 -1.33 -7.45 -1.49
C LEU A 65 -1.34 -8.65 -2.43
N ASN A 66 -2.45 -9.39 -2.42
CA ASN A 66 -2.62 -10.55 -3.28
C ASN A 66 -3.71 -10.29 -4.30
N ASP A 67 -3.55 -10.84 -5.49
CA ASP A 67 -4.50 -10.72 -6.61
C ASP A 67 -4.84 -9.25 -6.89
N VAL A 68 -3.82 -8.50 -7.32
CA VAL A 68 -3.92 -7.06 -7.59
C VAL A 68 -4.20 -6.83 -9.06
N HIS A 69 -5.17 -5.97 -9.35
CA HIS A 69 -5.57 -5.62 -10.71
C HIS A 69 -5.62 -4.11 -10.87
N PHE A 70 -4.99 -3.61 -11.92
CA PHE A 70 -5.02 -2.21 -12.30
C PHE A 70 -5.76 -2.08 -13.62
N ALA A 71 -6.82 -1.30 -13.65
CA ALA A 71 -7.72 -1.20 -14.78
C ALA A 71 -7.04 -0.59 -16.00
N ASN A 72 -7.43 -1.08 -17.18
CA ASN A 72 -7.01 -0.51 -18.45
C ASN A 72 -7.84 0.75 -18.78
N MET A 73 -7.44 1.46 -19.83
CA MET A 73 -8.25 2.55 -20.37
C MET A 73 -9.57 1.98 -20.92
N GLN A 74 -10.60 2.81 -20.97
CA GLN A 74 -11.94 2.38 -21.41
C GLN A 74 -11.93 1.88 -22.85
N THR A 75 -11.06 2.44 -23.68
CA THR A 75 -10.91 2.05 -25.09
C THR A 75 -9.95 0.89 -25.29
N GLY A 76 -9.43 0.31 -24.23
CA GLY A 76 -8.48 -0.80 -24.30
C GLY A 76 -9.13 -2.13 -24.66
N SER A 77 -8.31 -3.07 -25.11
CA SER A 77 -8.76 -4.39 -25.56
C SER A 77 -9.10 -5.34 -24.41
N GLN A 78 -8.52 -5.10 -23.24
CA GLN A 78 -8.69 -5.92 -22.05
C GLN A 78 -9.16 -5.07 -20.89
N LYS A 79 -9.81 -5.71 -19.92
CA LYS A 79 -10.30 -5.05 -18.72
C LYS A 79 -9.16 -4.48 -17.87
N ASP A 80 -8.08 -5.23 -17.71
CA ASP A 80 -6.96 -4.85 -16.88
C ASP A 80 -5.74 -4.48 -17.72
N MET A 81 -5.08 -3.38 -17.35
CA MET A 81 -3.79 -3.01 -17.92
C MET A 81 -2.68 -3.82 -17.26
N ALA A 82 -2.77 -4.02 -15.96
CA ALA A 82 -1.79 -4.77 -15.20
C ALA A 82 -2.48 -5.63 -14.14
N SER A 83 -1.93 -6.80 -13.95
CA SER A 83 -2.36 -7.68 -12.87
C SER A 83 -1.15 -8.41 -12.31
N MET A 84 -1.21 -8.77 -11.03
CA MET A 84 -0.15 -9.51 -10.39
C MET A 84 -0.72 -10.38 -9.28
N GLN A 85 -0.12 -11.55 -9.10
CA GLN A 85 -0.55 -12.48 -8.08
C GLN A 85 -0.23 -11.96 -6.68
N GLN A 86 0.94 -11.31 -6.53
CA GLN A 86 1.35 -10.74 -5.26
C GLN A 86 2.18 -9.49 -5.49
N LEU A 87 1.89 -8.48 -4.68
CA LEU A 87 2.69 -7.26 -4.58
C LEU A 87 3.11 -7.10 -3.12
N ALA A 88 4.41 -7.04 -2.85
CA ALA A 88 4.93 -6.81 -1.52
C ALA A 88 5.84 -5.60 -1.52
N ILE A 89 5.61 -4.70 -0.58
CA ILE A 89 6.38 -3.47 -0.42
C ILE A 89 6.88 -3.41 1.02
N ARG A 90 8.15 -3.12 1.18
CA ARG A 90 8.76 -2.96 2.50
C ARG A 90 9.42 -1.59 2.58
N ILE A 91 9.07 -0.84 3.63
CA ILE A 91 9.57 0.50 3.86
C ILE A 91 10.21 0.54 5.25
N PRO A 92 11.52 0.83 5.35
CA PRO A 92 12.15 0.99 6.67
C PRO A 92 11.60 2.20 7.40
N TRP A 93 11.40 2.06 8.71
CA TRP A 93 10.89 3.16 9.53
C TRP A 93 11.79 4.39 9.48
N MET A 94 13.10 4.17 9.40
CA MET A 94 14.07 5.27 9.33
C MET A 94 13.90 6.11 8.07
N SER A 95 13.45 5.53 6.97
CA SER A 95 13.14 6.26 5.74
C SER A 95 12.01 7.25 5.94
N LEU A 96 11.00 6.85 6.72
CA LEU A 96 9.83 7.69 6.97
C LEU A 96 10.18 8.88 7.87
N PHE A 97 11.04 8.67 8.87
CA PHE A 97 11.43 9.72 9.81
C PHE A 97 12.52 10.63 9.26
N GLY A 98 13.38 10.09 8.38
CA GLY A 98 14.51 10.84 7.84
C GLY A 98 14.20 11.71 6.63
N GLY A 99 12.96 11.69 6.14
CA GLY A 99 12.58 12.47 4.97
C GLY A 99 12.99 11.86 3.63
N ASP A 100 13.82 10.84 3.63
CA ASP A 100 14.20 10.10 2.43
C ASP A 100 13.33 8.87 2.30
N PHE A 101 12.34 8.94 1.44
CA PHE A 101 11.46 7.80 1.19
C PHE A 101 12.20 6.78 0.31
N LYS A 102 12.60 5.68 0.91
CA LYS A 102 13.26 4.58 0.19
C LYS A 102 12.51 3.28 0.40
N LEU A 103 12.22 2.60 -0.71
CA LEU A 103 11.70 1.25 -0.66
C LEU A 103 12.88 0.30 -0.42
N ASP A 104 12.83 -0.47 0.67
CA ASP A 104 13.86 -1.45 0.98
C ASP A 104 13.68 -2.71 0.15
N LYS A 105 12.42 -3.10 -0.07
CA LYS A 105 12.11 -4.29 -0.85
C LYS A 105 10.82 -4.09 -1.63
N PHE A 106 10.86 -4.49 -2.89
CA PHE A 106 9.71 -4.46 -3.78
C PHE A 106 9.65 -5.79 -4.51
N VAL A 107 8.57 -6.56 -4.29
CA VAL A 107 8.40 -7.88 -4.89
C VAL A 107 7.11 -7.89 -5.67
N ILE A 108 7.19 -8.30 -6.93
CA ILE A 108 6.04 -8.50 -7.80
C ILE A 108 6.11 -9.95 -8.29
N ASN A 109 5.09 -10.75 -7.96
CA ASN A 109 5.00 -12.14 -8.40
C ASN A 109 3.97 -12.26 -9.51
N GLU A 110 4.38 -12.92 -10.59
CA GLU A 110 3.56 -13.22 -11.77
C GLU A 110 2.84 -11.98 -12.31
N PRO A 111 3.58 -10.91 -12.67
CA PRO A 111 2.97 -9.74 -13.26
C PRO A 111 2.56 -10.00 -14.70
N THR A 112 1.40 -9.49 -15.08
CA THR A 112 0.96 -9.43 -16.47
C THR A 112 0.68 -7.97 -16.78
N ILE A 113 1.39 -7.42 -17.74
CA ILE A 113 1.27 -6.02 -18.12
C ILE A 113 0.95 -5.95 -19.61
N LEU A 114 -0.14 -5.27 -19.94
CA LEU A 114 -0.57 -5.04 -21.31
C LEU A 114 -0.30 -3.58 -21.67
N LEU A 115 0.55 -3.38 -22.65
CA LEU A 115 0.83 -2.06 -23.18
C LEU A 115 0.22 -1.99 -24.60
N GLU A 116 -0.70 -1.05 -24.79
CA GLU A 116 -1.39 -0.92 -26.08
C GLU A 116 -1.76 0.54 -26.35
N THR A 117 -2.05 0.83 -27.62
CA THR A 117 -2.64 2.09 -28.05
C THR A 117 -4.00 1.81 -28.65
N ASP A 118 -4.94 2.75 -28.50
CA ASP A 118 -6.25 2.62 -29.10
C ASP A 118 -6.28 3.12 -30.55
N LYS A 119 -7.44 3.11 -31.18
CA LYS A 119 -7.61 3.54 -32.57
C LYS A 119 -7.25 5.02 -32.77
N ASN A 120 -7.32 5.82 -31.73
CA ASN A 120 -6.99 7.25 -31.75
C ASN A 120 -5.53 7.52 -31.42
N GLY A 121 -4.73 6.48 -31.20
CA GLY A 121 -3.32 6.61 -30.85
C GLY A 121 -3.05 6.89 -29.39
N LYS A 122 -4.08 6.79 -28.53
CA LYS A 122 -3.92 6.97 -27.09
C LYS A 122 -3.28 5.73 -26.48
N ALA A 123 -2.19 5.92 -25.75
CA ALA A 123 -1.50 4.83 -25.07
C ALA A 123 -2.10 4.59 -23.69
N ASN A 124 -2.23 3.31 -23.29
CA ASN A 124 -2.79 2.98 -22.00
C ASN A 124 -1.87 3.31 -20.82
N TRP A 125 -0.58 3.55 -21.07
CA TRP A 125 0.36 3.97 -20.05
C TRP A 125 0.41 5.50 -19.85
N GLN A 126 -0.38 6.26 -20.58
CA GLN A 126 -0.55 7.69 -20.36
C GLN A 126 -1.58 7.89 -19.23
N LEU A 127 -1.06 7.97 -18.00
CA LEU A 127 -1.90 8.01 -16.80
C LEU A 127 -2.16 9.43 -16.30
N PHE A 128 -1.38 10.38 -16.77
CA PHE A 128 -1.47 11.78 -16.32
C PHE A 128 -1.63 12.72 -17.50
#